data_92bf91c466de28c3784c771ec22c52cd
#
_entry.id   92bf91c466de28c3784c771ec22c52cd
#
_cell.length_a   1.000
_cell.length_b   1.000
_cell.length_c   1.000
_cell.angle_alpha   90.00
_cell.angle_beta   90.00
_cell.angle_gamma   90.00
#
_symmetry.space_group_name_H-M   'P 1'
#
loop_
_entity.id
_entity.type
_entity.pdbx_description
1 polymer ?
#
loop_
_entity_poly.entity_id
_entity_poly.type
_entity_poly.pdbx_seq_one_letter_code
_entity_poly.pdbx_strand_id
1 'polypeptide(L)'
;MKFRSILVVALAATLSFSAFAAKKTKKNNKKVVQPVMVKPVSPADFSYAAGVAQSSSLAQFLAQRSGVDSAHIKDFVEGLSKEVSADEAAKLRALLASIDIKKQMPQIVQSMNQQATGKGDTTYVDATIFLKGLTEGLLKTNTLSADSATKIEQQQYDYHTQQLKTRNADFLKNYAKQKGVKSTASGLLYKVIKEGDGAMPTDTSEVEVHYEGKLVDGTVFDSSYKRGETATFAVNQVIKGWSEAVKLMKVGAEYEVCLPYEIAYGERGTRGIPPYSTLIFKIELKGIK
;
A
#
# COMPACT_ATOMS: atom_id res chain seq x y z
N MET A 1 -20.32 24.38 15.10
CA MET A 1 -18.85 24.40 15.23
C MET A 1 -18.25 24.87 13.91
N LYS A 2 -17.54 25.99 13.93
CA LYS A 2 -17.03 26.65 12.71
C LYS A 2 -15.69 26.05 12.35
N PHE A 3 -15.65 25.19 11.30
CA PHE A 3 -14.39 24.80 10.68
C PHE A 3 -13.90 25.93 9.78
N ARG A 4 -12.97 26.70 10.27
CA ARG A 4 -12.13 27.58 9.46
C ARG A 4 -11.00 26.75 8.86
N SER A 5 -11.20 26.24 7.65
CA SER A 5 -10.08 25.75 6.85
C SER A 5 -9.32 26.93 6.31
N ILE A 6 -8.34 27.40 7.06
CA ILE A 6 -7.32 28.31 6.57
C ILE A 6 -6.30 27.41 5.84
N LEU A 7 -6.44 27.33 4.53
CA LEU A 7 -5.36 26.85 3.67
C LEU A 7 -4.30 27.98 3.63
N VAL A 8 -3.51 28.07 4.68
CA VAL A 8 -2.28 28.85 4.65
C VAL A 8 -1.33 28.04 3.80
N VAL A 9 -1.23 28.38 2.51
CA VAL A 9 -0.05 28.05 1.74
C VAL A 9 1.08 28.80 2.41
N ALA A 10 1.69 28.19 3.41
CA ALA A 10 2.92 28.67 3.99
C ALA A 10 3.99 28.51 2.91
N LEU A 11 4.15 29.55 2.10
CA LEU A 11 5.38 29.79 1.35
C LEU A 11 6.44 30.14 2.40
N ALA A 12 6.77 29.19 3.26
CA ALA A 12 7.87 29.31 4.17
C ALA A 12 9.15 29.15 3.33
N ALA A 13 9.55 30.26 2.69
CA ALA A 13 10.93 30.41 2.34
C ALA A 13 11.71 30.37 3.66
N THR A 14 12.25 29.21 4.01
CA THR A 14 13.28 29.10 5.02
C THR A 14 14.48 29.88 4.50
N LEU A 15 14.54 31.17 4.85
CA LEU A 15 15.76 31.94 4.80
C LEU A 15 16.72 31.26 5.78
N SER A 16 17.48 30.31 5.25
CA SER A 16 18.66 29.80 5.97
C SER A 16 19.66 30.93 6.06
N PHE A 17 19.56 31.73 7.11
CA PHE A 17 20.68 32.54 7.56
C PHE A 17 21.76 31.55 8.01
N SER A 18 22.66 31.19 7.10
CA SER A 18 23.91 30.54 7.49
C SER A 18 24.72 31.56 8.25
N ALA A 19 24.60 31.50 9.59
CA ALA A 19 25.54 32.16 10.47
C ALA A 19 26.92 31.54 10.21
N PHE A 20 27.77 32.27 9.50
CA PHE A 20 29.20 31.94 9.36
C PHE A 20 29.83 31.98 10.74
N ALA A 21 29.94 30.84 11.39
CA ALA A 21 30.74 30.69 12.60
C ALA A 21 32.21 30.89 12.24
N ALA A 22 32.76 32.00 12.69
CA ALA A 22 34.17 32.31 12.54
C ALA A 22 35.04 31.30 13.28
N LYS A 23 35.65 30.41 12.54
CA LYS A 23 36.68 29.51 13.02
C LYS A 23 37.96 30.32 13.23
N LYS A 24 38.41 30.49 14.47
CA LYS A 24 39.71 31.09 14.80
C LYS A 24 40.82 30.29 14.15
N THR A 25 41.45 30.84 13.11
CA THR A 25 42.74 30.37 12.59
C THR A 25 43.79 31.48 12.69
N LYS A 26 44.99 31.04 12.97
CA LYS A 26 46.21 31.79 13.30
C LYS A 26 46.56 32.89 12.30
N LYS A 27 47.14 33.98 12.84
CA LYS A 27 47.76 35.11 12.14
C LYS A 27 48.51 34.71 10.87
N ASN A 28 48.08 35.30 9.75
CA ASN A 28 49.00 35.66 8.64
C ASN A 28 48.38 36.85 7.87
N ASN A 29 49.19 37.85 7.63
CA ASN A 29 49.02 39.09 6.88
C ASN A 29 47.66 39.34 6.24
N LYS A 30 46.78 40.09 6.90
CA LYS A 30 45.52 40.59 6.34
C LYS A 30 45.80 41.77 5.45
N LYS A 31 45.61 41.61 4.11
CA LYS A 31 45.10 42.71 3.29
C LYS A 31 43.73 43.06 3.89
N VAL A 32 43.56 44.30 4.37
CA VAL A 32 42.31 44.82 4.84
C VAL A 32 41.39 44.89 3.60
N VAL A 33 40.50 43.91 3.45
CA VAL A 33 39.42 43.99 2.47
C VAL A 33 38.44 45.01 3.05
N GLN A 34 38.35 46.18 2.42
CA GLN A 34 37.34 47.17 2.77
C GLN A 34 35.97 46.53 2.60
N PRO A 35 35.03 46.76 3.56
CA PRO A 35 33.66 46.25 3.42
C PRO A 35 33.04 46.84 2.14
N VAL A 36 32.62 45.94 1.23
CA VAL A 36 31.84 46.37 0.05
C VAL A 36 30.54 46.98 0.57
N MET A 37 30.39 48.29 0.40
CA MET A 37 29.14 48.98 0.73
C MET A 37 28.07 48.52 -0.26
N VAL A 38 27.23 47.60 0.18
CA VAL A 38 26.07 47.15 -0.59
C VAL A 38 25.02 48.25 -0.59
N LYS A 39 24.70 48.79 -1.75
CA LYS A 39 23.63 49.80 -1.88
C LYS A 39 22.26 49.15 -1.70
N PRO A 40 21.32 49.83 -1.03
CA PRO A 40 19.97 49.30 -0.92
C PRO A 40 19.30 49.28 -2.30
N VAL A 41 18.53 48.21 -2.53
CA VAL A 41 17.71 48.07 -3.74
C VAL A 41 16.37 48.76 -3.52
N SER A 42 15.77 49.30 -4.58
CA SER A 42 14.44 49.94 -4.46
C SER A 42 13.38 48.88 -4.07
N PRO A 43 12.34 49.26 -3.31
CA PRO A 43 11.25 48.33 -2.98
C PRO A 43 10.58 47.72 -4.21
N ALA A 44 10.49 48.43 -5.30
CA ALA A 44 9.90 47.95 -6.56
C ALA A 44 10.80 46.89 -7.22
N ASP A 45 12.10 47.17 -7.35
CA ASP A 45 13.05 46.19 -7.94
C ASP A 45 13.17 44.94 -7.07
N PHE A 46 13.20 45.10 -5.75
CA PHE A 46 13.21 43.96 -4.82
C PHE A 46 11.96 43.12 -4.97
N SER A 47 10.78 43.72 -5.01
CA SER A 47 9.50 42.99 -5.14
C SER A 47 9.42 42.21 -6.45
N TYR A 48 9.80 42.84 -7.55
CA TYR A 48 9.83 42.16 -8.85
C TYR A 48 10.83 41.03 -8.88
N ALA A 49 12.06 41.25 -8.43
CA ALA A 49 13.09 40.23 -8.38
C ALA A 49 12.72 39.05 -7.48
N ALA A 50 12.09 39.30 -6.34
CA ALA A 50 11.59 38.27 -5.44
C ALA A 50 10.51 37.40 -6.10
N GLY A 51 9.59 38.01 -6.85
CA GLY A 51 8.58 37.29 -7.63
C GLY A 51 9.22 36.37 -8.70
N VAL A 52 10.15 36.91 -9.47
CA VAL A 52 10.88 36.16 -10.49
C VAL A 52 11.67 34.99 -9.86
N ALA A 53 12.37 35.27 -8.76
CA ALA A 53 13.15 34.23 -8.08
C ALA A 53 12.30 33.04 -7.58
N GLN A 54 11.05 33.28 -7.22
CA GLN A 54 10.15 32.23 -6.73
C GLN A 54 9.34 31.54 -7.83
N SER A 55 9.31 32.08 -9.05
CA SER A 55 8.49 31.55 -10.14
C SER A 55 8.82 30.10 -10.51
N SER A 56 10.10 29.72 -10.50
CA SER A 56 10.56 28.36 -10.80
C SER A 56 10.05 27.35 -9.77
N SER A 57 10.16 27.66 -8.48
CA SER A 57 9.65 26.79 -7.40
C SER A 57 8.14 26.68 -7.44
N LEU A 58 7.43 27.78 -7.76
CA LEU A 58 5.98 27.79 -7.92
C LEU A 58 5.56 26.91 -9.11
N ALA A 59 6.22 27.02 -10.26
CA ALA A 59 5.92 26.20 -11.42
C ALA A 59 6.09 24.69 -11.12
N GLN A 60 7.16 24.33 -10.40
CA GLN A 60 7.39 22.97 -9.95
C GLN A 60 6.31 22.47 -8.98
N PHE A 61 5.91 23.30 -8.02
CA PHE A 61 4.82 23.00 -7.11
C PHE A 61 3.49 22.76 -7.85
N LEU A 62 3.16 23.62 -8.81
CA LEU A 62 1.93 23.54 -9.61
C LEU A 62 1.88 22.23 -10.40
N ALA A 63 2.99 21.85 -11.05
CA ALA A 63 3.07 20.60 -11.79
C ALA A 63 2.91 19.36 -10.90
N GLN A 64 3.58 19.34 -9.74
CA GLN A 64 3.61 18.17 -8.86
C GLN A 64 2.38 18.01 -7.97
N ARG A 65 1.79 19.12 -7.52
CA ARG A 65 0.72 19.11 -6.52
C ARG A 65 -0.65 19.47 -7.05
N SER A 66 -0.71 20.30 -8.08
CA SER A 66 -1.97 20.82 -8.61
C SER A 66 -2.28 20.32 -10.03
N GLY A 67 -1.37 19.56 -10.65
CA GLY A 67 -1.55 19.03 -11.99
C GLY A 67 -1.58 20.10 -13.09
N VAL A 68 -1.03 21.28 -12.82
CA VAL A 68 -0.93 22.39 -13.79
C VAL A 68 0.43 22.26 -14.49
N ASP A 69 0.41 21.80 -15.72
CA ASP A 69 1.61 21.67 -16.56
C ASP A 69 1.97 22.98 -17.28
N SER A 70 3.06 22.94 -18.05
CA SER A 70 3.54 24.13 -18.78
C SER A 70 2.55 24.66 -19.82
N ALA A 71 1.66 23.83 -20.36
CA ALA A 71 0.64 24.25 -21.33
C ALA A 71 -0.46 25.09 -20.67
N HIS A 72 -0.72 24.87 -19.36
CA HIS A 72 -1.78 25.52 -18.60
C HIS A 72 -1.29 26.61 -17.64
N ILE A 73 -0.01 26.97 -17.68
CA ILE A 73 0.54 28.05 -16.86
C ILE A 73 -0.12 29.41 -17.17
N LYS A 74 -0.51 29.65 -18.44
CA LYS A 74 -1.21 30.89 -18.80
C LYS A 74 -2.57 30.99 -18.13
N ASP A 75 -3.33 29.91 -18.09
CA ASP A 75 -4.64 29.87 -17.43
C ASP A 75 -4.50 30.12 -15.92
N PHE A 76 -3.44 29.59 -15.30
CA PHE A 76 -3.11 29.86 -13.91
C PHE A 76 -2.82 31.36 -13.68
N VAL A 77 -1.99 31.98 -14.53
CA VAL A 77 -1.63 33.41 -14.42
C VAL A 77 -2.86 34.30 -14.62
N GLU A 78 -3.73 33.97 -15.58
CA GLU A 78 -5.01 34.69 -15.75
C GLU A 78 -5.88 34.58 -14.50
N GLY A 79 -5.91 33.40 -13.87
CA GLY A 79 -6.65 33.17 -12.63
C GLY A 79 -6.15 34.02 -11.45
N LEU A 80 -4.85 34.38 -11.40
CA LEU A 80 -4.29 35.24 -10.34
C LEU A 80 -4.85 36.66 -10.35
N SER A 81 -5.26 37.15 -11.51
CA SER A 81 -5.82 38.49 -11.69
C SER A 81 -7.35 38.53 -11.75
N LYS A 82 -7.99 37.37 -11.82
CA LYS A 82 -9.45 37.23 -11.94
C LYS A 82 -10.11 37.21 -10.56
N GLU A 83 -11.06 38.12 -10.36
CA GLU A 83 -11.96 38.01 -9.22
C GLU A 83 -12.94 36.88 -9.44
N VAL A 84 -12.93 35.92 -8.51
CA VAL A 84 -13.83 34.78 -8.52
C VAL A 84 -14.78 34.89 -7.34
N SER A 85 -16.08 34.86 -7.60
CA SER A 85 -17.08 34.84 -6.54
C SER A 85 -16.99 33.60 -5.68
N ALA A 86 -17.50 33.66 -4.45
CA ALA A 86 -17.51 32.50 -3.56
C ALA A 86 -18.28 31.30 -4.16
N ASP A 87 -19.35 31.55 -4.90
CA ASP A 87 -20.15 30.52 -5.59
C ASP A 87 -19.37 29.89 -6.74
N GLU A 88 -18.74 30.69 -7.61
CA GLU A 88 -17.88 30.15 -8.68
C GLU A 88 -16.71 29.34 -8.13
N ALA A 89 -16.06 29.83 -7.07
CA ALA A 89 -14.99 29.09 -6.42
C ALA A 89 -15.47 27.74 -5.83
N ALA A 90 -16.71 27.68 -5.33
CA ALA A 90 -17.33 26.45 -4.86
C ALA A 90 -17.61 25.47 -6.01
N LYS A 91 -18.15 25.97 -7.14
CA LYS A 91 -18.40 25.16 -8.35
C LYS A 91 -17.09 24.59 -8.93
N LEU A 92 -16.05 25.40 -9.04
CA LEU A 92 -14.75 24.94 -9.54
C LEU A 92 -14.16 23.86 -8.64
N ARG A 93 -14.23 24.02 -7.31
CA ARG A 93 -13.77 22.99 -6.37
C ARG A 93 -14.58 21.70 -6.52
N ALA A 94 -15.90 21.78 -6.70
CA ALA A 94 -16.73 20.58 -6.92
C ALA A 94 -16.36 19.85 -8.22
N LEU A 95 -16.10 20.58 -9.32
CA LEU A 95 -15.64 20.01 -10.57
C LEU A 95 -14.27 19.33 -10.43
N LEU A 96 -13.30 19.96 -9.79
CA LEU A 96 -11.98 19.37 -9.54
C LEU A 96 -12.10 18.10 -8.71
N ALA A 97 -12.88 18.13 -7.63
CA ALA A 97 -13.15 16.94 -6.81
C ALA A 97 -13.78 15.80 -7.62
N SER A 98 -14.70 16.12 -8.55
CA SER A 98 -15.32 15.11 -9.41
C SER A 98 -14.33 14.45 -10.37
N ILE A 99 -13.36 15.23 -10.90
CA ILE A 99 -12.28 14.70 -11.75
C ILE A 99 -11.39 13.74 -10.96
N ASP A 100 -11.03 14.09 -9.73
CA ASP A 100 -10.18 13.25 -8.88
C ASP A 100 -10.88 11.95 -8.48
N ILE A 101 -12.15 12.00 -8.11
CA ILE A 101 -12.96 10.80 -7.84
C ILE A 101 -13.07 9.92 -9.09
N LYS A 102 -13.31 10.52 -10.27
CA LYS A 102 -13.40 9.78 -11.53
C LYS A 102 -12.08 9.05 -11.86
N LYS A 103 -10.93 9.66 -11.60
CA LYS A 103 -9.61 9.01 -11.78
C LYS A 103 -9.42 7.81 -10.84
N GLN A 104 -9.99 7.86 -9.64
CA GLN A 104 -9.89 6.78 -8.65
C GLN A 104 -10.92 5.67 -8.86
N MET A 105 -11.97 5.92 -9.66
CA MET A 105 -13.08 4.99 -9.87
C MET A 105 -12.64 3.56 -10.26
N PRO A 106 -11.68 3.36 -11.18
CA PRO A 106 -11.22 2.01 -11.53
C PRO A 106 -10.67 1.23 -10.32
N GLN A 107 -9.91 1.91 -9.45
CA GLN A 107 -9.34 1.29 -8.25
C GLN A 107 -10.42 0.99 -7.20
N ILE A 108 -11.42 1.86 -7.07
CA ILE A 108 -12.57 1.66 -6.19
C ILE A 108 -13.33 0.40 -6.65
N VAL A 109 -13.70 0.33 -7.93
CA VAL A 109 -14.41 -0.81 -8.50
C VAL A 109 -13.59 -2.10 -8.38
N GLN A 110 -12.29 -2.05 -8.65
CA GLN A 110 -11.39 -3.20 -8.46
C GLN A 110 -11.37 -3.69 -7.00
N SER A 111 -11.31 -2.76 -6.04
CA SER A 111 -11.35 -3.11 -4.62
C SER A 111 -12.68 -3.75 -4.22
N MET A 112 -13.80 -3.22 -4.72
CA MET A 112 -15.13 -3.78 -4.47
C MET A 112 -15.27 -5.18 -5.10
N ASN A 113 -14.80 -5.37 -6.34
CA ASN A 113 -14.74 -6.68 -6.97
C ASN A 113 -13.94 -7.69 -6.13
N GLN A 114 -12.77 -7.26 -5.63
CA GLN A 114 -11.95 -8.11 -4.76
C GLN A 114 -12.67 -8.50 -3.48
N GLN A 115 -13.41 -7.60 -2.86
CA GLN A 115 -14.18 -7.88 -1.64
C GLN A 115 -15.40 -8.77 -1.93
N ALA A 116 -16.11 -8.51 -3.03
CA ALA A 116 -17.35 -9.21 -3.37
C ALA A 116 -17.12 -10.62 -3.93
N THR A 117 -15.97 -10.89 -4.57
CA THR A 117 -15.74 -12.13 -5.34
C THR A 117 -14.38 -12.78 -5.07
N GLY A 118 -13.48 -12.10 -4.38
CA GLY A 118 -12.08 -12.50 -4.22
C GLY A 118 -11.20 -12.24 -5.44
N LYS A 119 -11.72 -11.59 -6.49
CA LYS A 119 -10.99 -11.26 -7.72
C LYS A 119 -11.21 -9.81 -8.10
N GLY A 120 -10.16 -9.01 -8.13
CA GLY A 120 -10.23 -7.60 -8.46
C GLY A 120 -10.46 -7.32 -9.96
N ASP A 121 -10.12 -8.26 -10.82
CA ASP A 121 -10.18 -8.15 -12.28
C ASP A 121 -11.53 -8.64 -12.89
N THR A 122 -12.54 -8.84 -12.05
CA THR A 122 -13.89 -9.24 -12.53
C THR A 122 -14.75 -8.04 -12.90
N THR A 123 -15.84 -8.31 -13.61
CA THR A 123 -16.88 -7.34 -13.95
C THR A 123 -18.12 -7.48 -13.06
N TYR A 124 -17.98 -8.04 -11.87
CA TYR A 124 -19.09 -8.23 -10.93
C TYR A 124 -19.71 -6.90 -10.50
N VAL A 125 -18.87 -5.90 -10.20
CA VAL A 125 -19.32 -4.52 -9.95
C VAL A 125 -19.34 -3.77 -11.28
N ASP A 126 -20.54 -3.43 -11.75
CA ASP A 126 -20.73 -2.55 -12.90
C ASP A 126 -20.48 -1.10 -12.50
N ALA A 127 -19.44 -0.49 -13.08
CA ALA A 127 -19.02 0.88 -12.76
C ALA A 127 -20.12 1.92 -13.08
N THR A 128 -20.94 1.68 -14.10
CA THR A 128 -22.02 2.59 -14.50
C THR A 128 -23.16 2.55 -13.49
N ILE A 129 -23.56 1.34 -13.08
CA ILE A 129 -24.59 1.15 -12.05
C ILE A 129 -24.10 1.67 -10.70
N PHE A 130 -22.84 1.42 -10.36
CA PHE A 130 -22.22 1.96 -9.15
C PHE A 130 -22.26 3.49 -9.14
N LEU A 131 -21.83 4.13 -10.23
CA LEU A 131 -21.83 5.59 -10.35
C LEU A 131 -23.25 6.15 -10.28
N LYS A 132 -24.24 5.47 -10.89
CA LYS A 132 -25.66 5.84 -10.78
C LYS A 132 -26.10 5.84 -9.31
N GLY A 133 -25.86 4.75 -8.58
CA GLY A 133 -26.21 4.65 -7.16
C GLY A 133 -25.55 5.73 -6.31
N LEU A 134 -24.25 6.01 -6.55
CA LEU A 134 -23.53 7.07 -5.89
C LEU A 134 -24.15 8.45 -6.15
N THR A 135 -24.49 8.73 -7.40
CA THR A 135 -25.08 10.01 -7.82
C THR A 135 -26.48 10.21 -7.20
N GLU A 136 -27.33 9.20 -7.29
CA GLU A 136 -28.68 9.25 -6.70
C GLU A 136 -28.62 9.39 -5.19
N GLY A 137 -27.67 8.71 -4.52
CA GLY A 137 -27.46 8.84 -3.08
C GLY A 137 -27.02 10.24 -2.65
N LEU A 138 -26.10 10.86 -3.38
CA LEU A 138 -25.64 12.23 -3.13
C LEU A 138 -26.76 13.27 -3.35
N LEU A 139 -27.61 13.05 -4.36
CA LEU A 139 -28.75 13.91 -4.67
C LEU A 139 -29.99 13.63 -3.82
N LYS A 140 -29.97 12.55 -3.02
CA LYS A 140 -31.11 12.06 -2.22
C LYS A 140 -32.34 11.71 -3.08
N THR A 141 -32.09 11.20 -4.27
CA THR A 141 -33.14 10.73 -5.23
C THR A 141 -33.24 9.21 -5.28
N ASN A 142 -32.39 8.50 -4.54
CA ASN A 142 -32.37 7.05 -4.47
C ASN A 142 -33.64 6.49 -3.80
N THR A 143 -34.11 5.35 -4.29
CA THR A 143 -35.23 4.60 -3.71
C THR A 143 -34.78 3.64 -2.59
N LEU A 144 -33.53 3.21 -2.63
CA LEU A 144 -32.94 2.32 -1.65
C LEU A 144 -32.39 3.12 -0.46
N SER A 145 -32.83 2.81 0.77
CA SER A 145 -32.26 3.46 1.96
C SER A 145 -30.79 3.08 2.16
N ALA A 146 -29.99 3.95 2.81
CA ALA A 146 -28.59 3.67 3.13
C ALA A 146 -28.42 2.38 3.95
N ASP A 147 -29.30 2.13 4.94
CA ASP A 147 -29.28 0.90 5.73
C ASP A 147 -29.56 -0.35 4.90
N SER A 148 -30.49 -0.26 3.94
CA SER A 148 -30.79 -1.38 3.04
C SER A 148 -29.63 -1.62 2.07
N ALA A 149 -29.01 -0.56 1.56
CA ALA A 149 -27.83 -0.67 0.70
C ALA A 149 -26.67 -1.36 1.44
N THR A 150 -26.36 -0.92 2.66
CA THR A 150 -25.31 -1.55 3.50
C THR A 150 -25.60 -3.02 3.78
N LYS A 151 -26.86 -3.38 4.04
CA LYS A 151 -27.24 -4.80 4.24
C LYS A 151 -27.03 -5.66 2.99
N ILE A 152 -27.37 -5.15 1.82
CA ILE A 152 -27.16 -5.86 0.54
C ILE A 152 -25.65 -6.06 0.28
N GLU A 153 -24.86 -5.01 0.50
CA GLU A 153 -23.40 -5.08 0.36
C GLU A 153 -22.81 -6.11 1.33
N GLN A 154 -23.18 -6.05 2.61
CA GLN A 154 -22.73 -6.98 3.63
C GLN A 154 -23.14 -8.43 3.30
N GLN A 155 -24.36 -8.65 2.83
CA GLN A 155 -24.83 -9.98 2.43
C GLN A 155 -23.94 -10.61 1.35
N GLN A 156 -23.47 -9.83 0.38
CA GLN A 156 -22.57 -10.33 -0.66
C GLN A 156 -21.19 -10.66 -0.08
N TYR A 157 -20.66 -9.84 0.80
CA TYR A 157 -19.38 -10.09 1.45
C TYR A 157 -19.42 -11.33 2.35
N ASP A 158 -20.51 -11.50 3.09
CA ASP A 158 -20.74 -12.68 3.93
C ASP A 158 -20.87 -13.95 3.09
N TYR A 159 -21.62 -13.88 1.99
CA TYR A 159 -21.73 -14.99 1.03
C TYR A 159 -20.36 -15.38 0.49
N HIS A 160 -19.58 -14.42 0.02
CA HIS A 160 -18.24 -14.68 -0.49
C HIS A 160 -17.31 -15.27 0.59
N THR A 161 -17.33 -14.69 1.79
CA THR A 161 -16.57 -15.20 2.94
C THR A 161 -16.93 -16.64 3.29
N GLN A 162 -18.22 -16.96 3.28
CA GLN A 162 -18.69 -18.33 3.52
C GLN A 162 -18.22 -19.30 2.43
N GLN A 163 -18.23 -18.90 1.17
CA GLN A 163 -17.70 -19.69 0.06
C GLN A 163 -16.19 -19.96 0.23
N LEU A 164 -15.42 -18.95 0.66
CA LEU A 164 -13.99 -19.10 0.95
C LEU A 164 -13.77 -20.11 2.08
N LYS A 165 -14.48 -19.98 3.20
CA LYS A 165 -14.38 -20.88 4.35
C LYS A 165 -14.69 -22.31 3.92
N THR A 166 -15.81 -22.53 3.22
CA THR A 166 -16.21 -23.87 2.76
C THR A 166 -15.17 -24.48 1.84
N ARG A 167 -14.72 -23.75 0.83
CA ARG A 167 -13.72 -24.23 -0.12
C ARG A 167 -12.40 -24.60 0.58
N ASN A 168 -11.93 -23.76 1.51
CA ASN A 168 -10.69 -24.02 2.25
C ASN A 168 -10.83 -25.22 3.20
N ALA A 169 -11.97 -25.34 3.90
CA ALA A 169 -12.24 -26.49 4.76
C ALA A 169 -12.35 -27.82 3.99
N ASP A 170 -13.03 -27.80 2.83
CA ASP A 170 -13.15 -28.97 1.97
C ASP A 170 -11.78 -29.37 1.39
N PHE A 171 -10.95 -28.40 1.03
CA PHE A 171 -9.59 -28.65 0.59
C PHE A 171 -8.78 -29.34 1.69
N LEU A 172 -8.75 -28.82 2.90
CA LEU A 172 -8.05 -29.41 4.05
C LEU A 172 -8.52 -30.84 4.32
N LYS A 173 -9.85 -31.07 4.34
CA LYS A 173 -10.45 -32.38 4.53
C LYS A 173 -10.02 -33.39 3.45
N ASN A 174 -9.94 -32.95 2.19
CA ASN A 174 -9.54 -33.80 1.08
C ASN A 174 -8.03 -34.01 1.05
N TYR A 175 -7.24 -32.98 1.38
CA TYR A 175 -5.78 -33.09 1.47
C TYR A 175 -5.37 -34.09 2.57
N ALA A 176 -6.02 -34.02 3.73
CA ALA A 176 -5.75 -34.95 4.86
C ALA A 176 -5.94 -36.44 4.52
N LYS A 177 -6.78 -36.75 3.51
CA LYS A 177 -7.02 -38.15 3.06
C LYS A 177 -5.95 -38.67 2.09
N GLN A 178 -5.06 -37.83 1.61
CA GLN A 178 -4.04 -38.23 0.64
C GLN A 178 -3.00 -39.13 1.29
N LYS A 179 -2.52 -40.11 0.51
CA LYS A 179 -1.48 -41.06 0.98
C LYS A 179 -0.22 -40.30 1.42
N GLY A 180 0.26 -40.61 2.61
CA GLY A 180 1.50 -40.05 3.16
C GLY A 180 1.33 -38.66 3.83
N VAL A 181 0.12 -38.11 3.87
CA VAL A 181 -0.17 -36.90 4.64
C VAL A 181 -0.29 -37.27 6.13
N LYS A 182 0.38 -36.48 6.95
CA LYS A 182 0.33 -36.49 8.42
C LYS A 182 -0.29 -35.22 8.93
N SER A 183 -0.85 -35.24 10.13
CA SER A 183 -1.44 -34.09 10.80
C SER A 183 -0.83 -33.88 12.18
N THR A 184 -0.84 -32.64 12.64
CA THR A 184 -0.47 -32.26 14.00
C THR A 184 -1.69 -31.80 14.78
N ALA A 185 -1.53 -31.59 16.08
CA ALA A 185 -2.61 -31.10 16.96
C ALA A 185 -3.10 -29.69 16.61
N SER A 186 -2.26 -28.86 15.96
CA SER A 186 -2.63 -27.51 15.51
C SER A 186 -3.48 -27.49 14.24
N GLY A 187 -3.63 -28.67 13.59
CA GLY A 187 -4.27 -28.79 12.28
C GLY A 187 -3.33 -28.61 11.09
N LEU A 188 -2.02 -28.41 11.30
CA LEU A 188 -1.03 -28.47 10.23
C LEU A 188 -1.08 -29.84 9.56
N LEU A 189 -1.19 -29.85 8.23
CA LEU A 189 -1.05 -31.07 7.40
C LEU A 189 0.28 -31.00 6.67
N TYR A 190 1.00 -32.13 6.62
CA TYR A 190 2.27 -32.17 5.91
C TYR A 190 2.52 -33.51 5.26
N LYS A 191 3.25 -33.49 4.16
CA LYS A 191 3.73 -34.67 3.42
C LYS A 191 5.23 -34.53 3.22
N VAL A 192 5.95 -35.56 3.62
CA VAL A 192 7.38 -35.65 3.36
C VAL A 192 7.59 -36.06 1.90
N ILE A 193 8.21 -35.15 1.12
CA ILE A 193 8.56 -35.40 -0.28
C ILE A 193 9.96 -36.03 -0.34
N LYS A 194 10.87 -35.48 0.48
CA LYS A 194 12.25 -35.98 0.63
C LYS A 194 12.65 -35.91 2.09
N GLU A 195 13.19 -36.95 2.63
CA GLU A 195 13.80 -36.95 3.96
C GLU A 195 15.13 -36.22 3.94
N GLY A 196 15.46 -35.53 5.04
CA GLY A 196 16.76 -34.97 5.31
C GLY A 196 17.53 -35.82 6.32
N ASP A 197 18.81 -35.65 6.35
CA ASP A 197 19.74 -36.35 7.27
C ASP A 197 20.46 -35.42 8.25
N GLY A 198 20.31 -34.09 8.08
CA GLY A 198 20.95 -33.11 8.93
C GLY A 198 20.20 -32.83 10.25
N ALA A 199 20.62 -31.78 10.94
CA ALA A 199 20.03 -31.31 12.20
C ALA A 199 18.59 -30.80 12.01
N MET A 200 17.81 -30.80 13.09
CA MET A 200 16.47 -30.19 13.14
C MET A 200 16.55 -28.78 13.74
N PRO A 201 15.81 -27.80 13.20
CA PRO A 201 15.74 -26.46 13.78
C PRO A 201 15.03 -26.46 15.14
N THR A 202 15.40 -25.46 15.96
CA THR A 202 14.73 -25.10 17.22
C THR A 202 14.00 -23.79 17.07
N ASP A 203 13.27 -23.36 18.11
CA ASP A 203 12.56 -22.06 18.11
C ASP A 203 13.48 -20.85 17.92
N THR A 204 14.72 -20.94 18.29
CA THR A 204 15.72 -19.85 18.20
C THR A 204 16.61 -19.94 16.95
N SER A 205 16.42 -20.96 16.12
CA SER A 205 17.23 -21.13 14.92
C SER A 205 16.86 -20.12 13.82
N GLU A 206 17.85 -19.75 13.02
CA GLU A 206 17.64 -19.17 11.70
C GLU A 206 17.74 -20.30 10.65
N VAL A 207 16.78 -20.38 9.76
CA VAL A 207 16.72 -21.42 8.73
C VAL A 207 16.90 -20.80 7.35
N GLU A 208 17.69 -21.46 6.52
CA GLU A 208 17.84 -21.16 5.11
C GLU A 208 17.02 -22.13 4.29
N VAL A 209 16.11 -21.61 3.47
CA VAL A 209 15.13 -22.43 2.74
C VAL A 209 14.96 -21.98 1.28
N HIS A 210 14.60 -22.94 0.41
CA HIS A 210 13.82 -22.64 -0.77
C HIS A 210 12.35 -22.94 -0.47
N TYR A 211 11.45 -22.09 -0.96
CA TYR A 211 10.02 -22.32 -0.78
C TYR A 211 9.18 -21.71 -1.90
N GLU A 212 7.99 -22.26 -2.05
CA GLU A 212 6.91 -21.67 -2.84
C GLU A 212 5.61 -21.76 -2.07
N GLY A 213 4.92 -20.63 -1.90
CA GLY A 213 3.62 -20.53 -1.26
C GLY A 213 2.51 -20.28 -2.28
N LYS A 214 1.44 -21.07 -2.21
CA LYS A 214 0.26 -20.96 -3.08
C LYS A 214 -1.05 -21.08 -2.31
N LEU A 215 -2.09 -20.47 -2.85
CA LEU A 215 -3.47 -20.63 -2.41
C LEU A 215 -4.03 -21.96 -2.91
N VAL A 216 -5.20 -22.36 -2.41
CA VAL A 216 -5.88 -23.61 -2.81
C VAL A 216 -6.32 -23.64 -4.29
N ASP A 217 -6.42 -22.48 -4.94
CA ASP A 217 -6.70 -22.36 -6.37
C ASP A 217 -5.43 -22.41 -7.25
N GLY A 218 -4.26 -22.59 -6.63
CA GLY A 218 -2.98 -22.65 -7.32
C GLY A 218 -2.27 -21.29 -7.50
N THR A 219 -2.90 -20.19 -7.11
CA THR A 219 -2.29 -18.86 -7.19
C THR A 219 -1.05 -18.80 -6.30
N VAL A 220 0.12 -18.61 -6.91
CA VAL A 220 1.40 -18.43 -6.21
C VAL A 220 1.50 -17.00 -5.70
N PHE A 221 1.55 -16.84 -4.39
CA PHE A 221 1.66 -15.51 -3.76
C PHE A 221 3.10 -15.16 -3.36
N ASP A 222 3.96 -16.16 -3.14
CA ASP A 222 5.38 -15.94 -2.85
C ASP A 222 6.22 -17.16 -3.25
N SER A 223 7.45 -16.92 -3.75
CA SER A 223 8.35 -18.00 -4.18
C SER A 223 9.80 -17.52 -4.20
N SER A 224 10.66 -18.18 -3.41
CA SER A 224 12.11 -17.99 -3.45
C SER A 224 12.71 -18.49 -4.77
N TYR A 225 12.09 -19.48 -5.39
CA TYR A 225 12.53 -19.98 -6.69
C TYR A 225 12.38 -18.92 -7.78
N LYS A 226 11.29 -18.13 -7.75
CA LYS A 226 11.08 -17.01 -8.70
C LYS A 226 12.09 -15.89 -8.52
N ARG A 227 12.62 -15.71 -7.30
CA ARG A 227 13.69 -14.74 -7.01
C ARG A 227 15.08 -15.26 -7.36
N GLY A 228 15.24 -16.58 -7.56
CA GLY A 228 16.52 -17.22 -7.89
C GLY A 228 17.48 -17.38 -6.70
N GLU A 229 17.02 -17.15 -5.47
CA GLU A 229 17.83 -17.20 -4.25
C GLU A 229 17.09 -17.83 -3.09
N THR A 230 17.82 -18.40 -2.13
CA THR A 230 17.27 -18.89 -0.86
C THR A 230 16.78 -17.73 -0.01
N ALA A 231 15.90 -18.01 0.93
CA ALA A 231 15.48 -17.04 1.94
C ALA A 231 15.90 -17.52 3.32
N THR A 232 16.25 -16.60 4.19
CA THR A 232 16.62 -16.87 5.59
C THR A 232 15.55 -16.30 6.52
N PHE A 233 15.08 -17.12 7.46
CA PHE A 233 14.03 -16.73 8.43
C PHE A 233 14.39 -17.20 9.83
N ALA A 234 14.17 -16.33 10.83
CA ALA A 234 14.12 -16.76 12.22
C ALA A 234 12.83 -17.55 12.47
N VAL A 235 12.96 -18.77 12.99
CA VAL A 235 11.84 -19.71 13.20
C VAL A 235 10.70 -19.12 14.02
N ASN A 236 11.02 -18.26 15.00
CA ASN A 236 10.02 -17.60 15.86
C ASN A 236 9.43 -16.29 15.28
N GLN A 237 9.83 -15.88 14.07
CA GLN A 237 9.37 -14.64 13.43
C GLN A 237 8.50 -14.86 12.19
N VAL A 238 8.14 -16.10 11.91
CA VAL A 238 7.22 -16.46 10.82
C VAL A 238 5.83 -16.84 11.36
N ILE A 239 4.86 -17.09 10.49
CA ILE A 239 3.53 -17.57 10.90
C ILE A 239 3.64 -18.88 11.65
N LYS A 240 2.72 -19.12 12.60
CA LYS A 240 2.76 -20.26 13.53
C LYS A 240 2.93 -21.61 12.83
N GLY A 241 2.15 -21.84 11.77
CA GLY A 241 2.24 -23.08 11.01
C GLY A 241 3.58 -23.28 10.33
N TRP A 242 4.26 -22.20 9.91
CA TRP A 242 5.61 -22.30 9.35
C TRP A 242 6.65 -22.64 10.43
N SER A 243 6.60 -21.96 11.59
CA SER A 243 7.44 -22.30 12.74
C SER A 243 7.30 -23.77 13.14
N GLU A 244 6.08 -24.28 13.14
CA GLU A 244 5.81 -25.67 13.45
C GLU A 244 6.35 -26.61 12.35
N ALA A 245 6.08 -26.32 11.09
CA ALA A 245 6.50 -27.13 9.97
C ALA A 245 8.02 -27.31 9.88
N VAL A 246 8.78 -26.21 9.95
CA VAL A 246 10.25 -26.30 9.82
C VAL A 246 10.91 -27.03 10.97
N LYS A 247 10.32 -27.02 12.17
CA LYS A 247 10.81 -27.80 13.32
C LYS A 247 10.58 -29.33 13.17
N LEU A 248 9.72 -29.74 12.26
CA LEU A 248 9.53 -31.16 11.89
C LEU A 248 10.52 -31.63 10.82
N MET A 249 11.25 -30.71 10.20
CA MET A 249 12.15 -31.00 9.08
C MET A 249 13.59 -31.17 9.57
N LYS A 250 14.34 -32.07 8.94
CA LYS A 250 15.80 -32.12 9.02
C LYS A 250 16.41 -31.33 7.86
N VAL A 251 17.58 -30.78 8.04
CA VAL A 251 18.35 -30.17 6.94
C VAL A 251 18.49 -31.17 5.79
N GLY A 252 18.26 -30.75 4.57
CA GLY A 252 18.21 -31.57 3.37
C GLY A 252 16.80 -32.11 3.02
N ALA A 253 15.82 -31.94 3.90
CA ALA A 253 14.45 -32.37 3.68
C ALA A 253 13.68 -31.44 2.74
N GLU A 254 12.68 -32.01 2.05
CA GLU A 254 11.66 -31.31 1.29
C GLU A 254 10.28 -31.75 1.75
N TYR A 255 9.46 -30.81 2.21
CA TYR A 255 8.09 -31.06 2.65
C TYR A 255 7.10 -30.24 1.83
N GLU A 256 5.93 -30.80 1.58
CA GLU A 256 4.74 -30.05 1.24
C GLU A 256 3.90 -29.93 2.50
N VAL A 257 3.58 -28.69 2.87
CA VAL A 257 2.81 -28.38 4.08
C VAL A 257 1.56 -27.59 3.72
N CYS A 258 0.46 -27.92 4.41
CA CYS A 258 -0.82 -27.25 4.20
C CYS A 258 -1.28 -26.67 5.54
N LEU A 259 -1.38 -25.33 5.59
CA LEU A 259 -1.67 -24.56 6.79
C LEU A 259 -3.11 -24.07 6.77
N PRO A 260 -3.97 -24.48 7.73
CA PRO A 260 -5.24 -23.83 7.94
C PRO A 260 -5.02 -22.36 8.35
N TYR A 261 -6.01 -21.50 8.07
CA TYR A 261 -5.90 -20.04 8.27
C TYR A 261 -5.59 -19.65 9.71
N GLU A 262 -6.00 -20.44 10.71
CA GLU A 262 -5.81 -20.21 12.15
C GLU A 262 -4.33 -20.15 12.54
N ILE A 263 -3.49 -20.90 11.85
CA ILE A 263 -2.03 -20.93 12.06
C ILE A 263 -1.25 -20.23 10.94
N ALA A 264 -1.98 -19.52 10.06
CA ALA A 264 -1.45 -18.72 8.96
C ALA A 264 -1.77 -17.22 9.16
N TYR A 265 -2.55 -16.60 8.25
CA TYR A 265 -2.87 -15.17 8.32
C TYR A 265 -4.27 -14.86 8.87
N GLY A 266 -4.95 -15.87 9.42
CA GLY A 266 -6.20 -15.70 10.15
C GLY A 266 -7.39 -15.25 9.28
N GLU A 267 -8.38 -14.68 9.97
CA GLU A 267 -9.64 -14.24 9.37
C GLU A 267 -9.49 -13.02 8.46
N ARG A 268 -8.43 -12.24 8.62
CA ARG A 268 -8.23 -11.00 7.84
C ARG A 268 -7.43 -11.23 6.56
N GLY A 269 -6.62 -12.29 6.51
CA GLY A 269 -5.65 -12.46 5.45
C GLY A 269 -4.54 -11.40 5.49
N THR A 270 -3.86 -11.20 4.37
CA THR A 270 -2.88 -10.13 4.18
C THR A 270 -2.79 -9.79 2.68
N ARG A 271 -1.89 -8.86 2.29
CA ARG A 271 -1.73 -8.48 0.87
C ARG A 271 -1.46 -9.71 0.00
N GLY A 272 -2.30 -9.95 -0.97
CA GLY A 272 -2.21 -11.11 -1.88
C GLY A 272 -2.74 -12.43 -1.31
N ILE A 273 -3.17 -12.47 -0.04
CA ILE A 273 -3.74 -13.65 0.61
C ILE A 273 -5.12 -13.29 1.17
N PRO A 274 -6.21 -13.79 0.57
CA PRO A 274 -7.57 -13.51 1.03
C PRO A 274 -7.83 -13.94 2.48
N PRO A 275 -8.90 -13.41 3.12
CA PRO A 275 -9.40 -13.89 4.40
C PRO A 275 -9.63 -15.41 4.41
N TYR A 276 -9.41 -16.04 5.57
CA TYR A 276 -9.65 -17.48 5.80
C TYR A 276 -8.91 -18.42 4.84
N SER A 277 -7.78 -17.98 4.26
CA SER A 277 -7.05 -18.78 3.28
C SER A 277 -6.27 -19.92 3.92
N THR A 278 -6.48 -21.11 3.41
CA THR A 278 -5.56 -22.23 3.57
C THR A 278 -4.37 -22.02 2.66
N LEU A 279 -3.16 -22.18 3.18
CA LEU A 279 -1.92 -21.99 2.44
C LEU A 279 -1.23 -23.33 2.21
N ILE A 280 -0.71 -23.50 1.01
CA ILE A 280 0.10 -24.67 0.65
C ILE A 280 1.51 -24.18 0.39
N PHE A 281 2.49 -24.74 1.11
CA PHE A 281 3.90 -24.44 0.87
C PHE A 281 4.64 -25.70 0.49
N LYS A 282 5.47 -25.59 -0.52
CA LYS A 282 6.60 -26.47 -0.72
C LYS A 282 7.79 -25.83 -0.02
N ILE A 283 8.48 -26.55 0.86
CA ILE A 283 9.61 -26.05 1.64
C ILE A 283 10.76 -27.03 1.51
N GLU A 284 11.91 -26.54 1.10
CA GLU A 284 13.18 -27.25 1.10
C GLU A 284 14.11 -26.61 2.14
N LEU A 285 14.44 -27.33 3.20
CA LEU A 285 15.33 -26.86 4.27
C LEU A 285 16.78 -27.08 3.86
N LYS A 286 17.47 -25.98 3.51
CA LYS A 286 18.86 -26.01 3.02
C LYS A 286 19.89 -26.00 4.13
N GLY A 287 19.59 -25.31 5.25
CA GLY A 287 20.53 -25.15 6.35
C GLY A 287 19.94 -24.50 7.58
N ILE A 288 20.69 -24.54 8.67
CA ILE A 288 20.48 -23.81 9.92
C ILE A 288 21.70 -22.93 10.10
N LYS A 289 21.48 -21.64 10.38
CA LYS A 289 22.52 -20.64 10.64
C LYS A 289 22.67 -20.39 12.13
#